data_001ef365a3d452d33907e9aa2382446d
#
_entry.id   001ef365a3d452d33907e9aa2382446d
#
_cell.length_a   1.000
_cell.length_b   1.000
_cell.length_c   1.000
_cell.angle_alpha   90.00
_cell.angle_beta   90.00
_cell.angle_gamma   90.00
#
_symmetry.space_group_name_H-M   'P 1'
#
loop_
_entity.id
_entity.type
_entity.pdbx_description
1 polymer ?
#
loop_
_entity_poly.entity_id
_entity_poly.type
_entity_poly.pdbx_seq_one_letter_code
_entity_poly.pdbx_strand_id
1 'polypeptide(L)'
;MSMGIGTNARKPDEGKLKRDDLREIACGVWFTSTGTAMPKMIKYQDDEGMIHSIGRIHVQTREKKYYCGIPIHEYRCSTVAQGQEYLFRLYYYAEENRWKLSWESGS
;
A
#
# COMPACT_ATOMS: atom_id res chain seq x y z
N MET A 1 35.95 -6.93 -8.26
CA MET A 1 35.40 -7.04 -8.20
C MET A 1 34.75 -6.74 -8.04
N SER A 2 34.55 -6.38 -8.09
CA SER A 2 34.05 -6.21 -7.92
C SER A 2 33.38 -6.11 -7.92
N MET A 3 33.60 -5.92 -7.97
CA MET A 3 32.87 -5.91 -8.03
C MET A 3 31.88 -5.90 -8.01
N GLY A 4 31.84 -6.19 -8.92
CA GLY A 4 30.41 -6.26 -9.07
C GLY A 4 29.75 -5.43 -8.01
N ILE A 5 30.45 -4.63 -7.56
CA ILE A 5 30.12 -3.86 -6.40
C ILE A 5 29.01 -2.87 -6.69
N GLY A 6 29.09 -2.19 -7.80
CA GLY A 6 28.10 -1.20 -8.14
C GLY A 6 26.72 -1.81 -8.27
N THR A 7 26.66 -3.00 -8.78
CA THR A 7 25.37 -3.66 -8.97
C THR A 7 24.74 -4.03 -7.64
N ASN A 8 25.56 -4.31 -6.64
CA ASN A 8 25.04 -4.67 -5.34
C ASN A 8 24.31 -3.51 -4.65
N ALA A 9 24.72 -2.30 -4.98
CA ALA A 9 24.07 -1.14 -4.42
C ALA A 9 22.77 -0.80 -5.14
N ARG A 10 22.56 -1.38 -6.29
CA ARG A 10 21.36 -1.08 -7.07
C ARG A 10 20.17 -1.80 -6.51
N LYS A 11 19.10 -1.05 -6.26
CA LYS A 11 17.87 -1.62 -5.76
C LYS A 11 16.96 -1.98 -6.94
N PRO A 12 16.21 -3.09 -6.81
CA PRO A 12 15.24 -3.42 -7.84
C PRO A 12 14.24 -2.28 -8.00
N ASP A 13 13.89 -1.99 -9.23
CA ASP A 13 12.92 -0.94 -9.53
C ASP A 13 11.81 -1.53 -10.37
N GLU A 14 10.57 -1.30 -9.94
CA GLU A 14 9.39 -1.82 -10.62
C GLU A 14 9.00 -0.98 -11.81
N GLY A 15 9.67 0.14 -12.03
CA GLY A 15 9.29 1.07 -13.05
C GLY A 15 8.11 1.91 -12.60
N LYS A 16 7.30 2.32 -13.55
CA LYS A 16 6.15 3.16 -13.22
C LYS A 16 5.04 2.31 -12.60
N LEU A 17 4.44 2.82 -11.55
CA LEU A 17 3.31 2.16 -10.92
C LEU A 17 2.09 2.33 -11.83
N LYS A 18 1.66 1.20 -12.42
CA LYS A 18 0.62 1.21 -13.45
C LYS A 18 -0.70 0.66 -12.91
N ARG A 19 -1.31 1.40 -12.01
CA ARG A 19 -2.62 1.05 -11.48
C ARG A 19 -3.53 2.22 -11.74
N ASP A 20 -4.41 2.08 -12.72
CA ASP A 20 -5.31 3.15 -13.10
C ASP A 20 -6.38 3.40 -12.05
N ASP A 21 -6.60 2.42 -11.19
CA ASP A 21 -7.64 2.49 -10.17
C ASP A 21 -7.11 2.90 -8.80
N LEU A 22 -5.92 3.47 -8.74
CA LEU A 22 -5.39 3.97 -7.48
C LEU A 22 -6.21 5.13 -6.97
N ARG A 23 -6.58 5.05 -5.71
CA ARG A 23 -7.43 6.04 -5.07
C ARG A 23 -6.75 6.56 -3.82
N GLU A 24 -6.66 7.87 -3.66
CA GLU A 24 -6.10 8.46 -2.47
C GLU A 24 -7.05 8.28 -1.31
N ILE A 25 -6.50 7.94 -0.16
CA ILE A 25 -7.30 7.60 1.02
C ILE A 25 -6.69 8.21 2.26
N ALA A 26 -7.50 8.31 3.31
CA ALA A 26 -7.01 8.55 4.65
C ALA A 26 -6.74 7.21 5.31
N CYS A 27 -5.69 7.14 6.12
CA CYS A 27 -5.31 5.89 6.75
C CYS A 27 -4.95 6.13 8.20
N GLY A 28 -5.56 5.37 9.10
CA GLY A 28 -5.13 5.31 10.48
C GLY A 28 -4.00 4.32 10.59
N VAL A 29 -2.88 4.75 11.13
CA VAL A 29 -1.64 4.00 11.10
C VAL A 29 -1.06 3.88 12.49
N TRP A 30 -0.59 2.70 12.83
CA TRP A 30 0.29 2.50 13.98
C TRP A 30 1.70 2.33 13.47
N PHE A 31 2.64 2.93 14.17
CA PHE A 31 4.05 2.66 13.91
C PHE A 31 4.56 1.74 15.00
N THR A 32 5.19 0.65 14.58
CA THR A 32 5.81 -0.27 15.53
C THR A 32 7.01 0.39 16.18
N SER A 33 7.54 -0.24 17.23
CA SER A 33 8.71 0.29 17.91
C SER A 33 9.92 0.42 16.99
N THR A 34 9.93 -0.32 15.89
CA THR A 34 11.01 -0.24 14.90
C THR A 34 10.68 0.69 13.74
N GLY A 35 9.55 1.38 13.80
CA GLY A 35 9.22 2.37 12.78
C GLY A 35 8.47 1.84 11.58
N THR A 36 7.95 0.62 11.65
CA THR A 36 7.17 0.06 10.55
C THR A 36 5.73 0.58 10.62
N ALA A 37 5.25 1.13 9.51
CA ALA A 37 3.88 1.60 9.42
C ALA A 37 2.92 0.42 9.26
N MET A 38 1.91 0.36 10.13
CA MET A 38 0.91 -0.70 10.10
C MET A 38 -0.46 -0.07 9.90
N PRO A 39 -1.09 -0.28 8.74
CA PRO A 39 -2.41 0.29 8.49
C PRO A 39 -3.45 -0.42 9.35
N LYS A 40 -4.30 0.35 10.01
CA LYS A 40 -5.33 -0.18 10.90
C LYS A 40 -6.72 0.06 10.37
N MET A 41 -6.94 1.21 9.75
CA MET A 41 -8.22 1.51 9.14
C MET A 41 -8.00 2.52 8.02
N ILE A 42 -8.91 2.51 7.07
CA ILE A 42 -8.86 3.48 5.98
C ILE A 42 -10.23 4.11 5.79
N LYS A 43 -10.22 5.31 5.22
CA LYS A 43 -11.43 5.96 4.75
C LYS A 43 -11.19 6.42 3.32
N TYR A 44 -12.17 6.19 2.47
CA TYR A 44 -12.07 6.62 1.08
C TYR A 44 -13.42 7.14 0.61
N GLN A 45 -13.36 7.96 -0.41
CA GLN A 45 -14.56 8.54 -1.02
C GLN A 45 -14.80 7.84 -2.35
N ASP A 46 -16.02 7.37 -2.56
CA ASP A 46 -16.35 6.73 -3.83
C ASP A 46 -16.68 7.78 -4.89
N ASP A 47 -17.02 7.32 -6.09
CA ASP A 47 -17.27 8.21 -7.22
C ASP A 47 -18.51 9.07 -7.04
N GLU A 48 -19.39 8.69 -6.13
CA GLU A 48 -20.59 9.44 -5.82
C GLU A 48 -20.42 10.39 -4.65
N GLY A 49 -19.22 10.46 -4.10
CA GLY A 49 -18.93 11.34 -2.98
C GLY A 49 -19.18 10.73 -1.61
N MET A 50 -19.59 9.48 -1.54
CA MET A 50 -19.85 8.82 -0.27
C MET A 50 -18.57 8.39 0.39
N ILE A 51 -18.46 8.59 1.71
CA ILE A 51 -17.30 8.19 2.48
C ILE A 51 -17.53 6.79 3.02
N HIS A 52 -16.56 5.92 2.78
CA HIS A 52 -16.56 4.55 3.28
C HIS A 52 -15.40 4.35 4.23
N SER A 53 -15.61 3.54 5.26
CA SER A 53 -14.58 3.19 6.22
C SER A 53 -14.34 1.70 6.19
N ILE A 54 -13.08 1.29 6.23
CA ILE A 54 -12.70 -0.10 6.39
C ILE A 54 -11.85 -0.19 7.63
N GLY A 55 -12.37 -0.86 8.65
CA GLY A 55 -11.60 -1.25 9.81
C GLY A 55 -11.18 -2.70 9.68
N ARG A 56 -10.55 -3.25 10.69
CA ARG A 56 -10.17 -4.66 10.73
C ARG A 56 -9.42 -5.10 9.48
N ILE A 57 -8.42 -4.31 9.12
CA ILE A 57 -7.59 -4.66 7.98
C ILE A 57 -6.64 -5.79 8.39
N HIS A 58 -6.66 -6.87 7.61
CA HIS A 58 -5.70 -7.94 7.77
C HIS A 58 -4.59 -7.78 6.74
N VAL A 59 -3.38 -7.55 7.20
CA VAL A 59 -2.23 -7.40 6.31
C VAL A 59 -1.66 -8.78 6.05
N GLN A 60 -1.69 -9.22 4.81
CA GLN A 60 -1.17 -10.53 4.43
C GLN A 60 0.32 -10.47 4.17
N THR A 61 0.75 -9.47 3.40
CA THR A 61 2.17 -9.28 3.11
C THR A 61 2.50 -7.80 3.05
N ARG A 62 3.75 -7.48 3.27
CA ARG A 62 4.26 -6.12 3.14
C ARG A 62 5.62 -6.19 2.46
N GLU A 63 5.78 -5.38 1.41
CA GLU A 63 7.04 -5.32 0.69
C GLU A 63 7.40 -3.87 0.41
N LYS A 64 8.67 -3.55 0.50
CA LYS A 64 9.17 -2.25 0.07
C LYS A 64 9.63 -2.40 -1.37
N LYS A 65 9.07 -1.59 -2.25
CA LYS A 65 9.40 -1.61 -3.67
C LYS A 65 9.78 -0.22 -4.12
N TYR A 66 10.45 -0.16 -5.25
CA TYR A 66 10.84 1.11 -5.84
C TYR A 66 10.16 1.26 -7.19
N TYR A 67 9.43 2.36 -7.34
CA TYR A 67 8.73 2.70 -8.58
C TYR A 67 9.34 4.01 -9.09
N CYS A 68 10.07 3.93 -10.20
CA CYS A 68 10.82 5.08 -10.75
C CYS A 68 11.69 5.71 -9.67
N GLY A 69 12.35 4.87 -8.88
CA GLY A 69 13.26 5.32 -7.83
C GLY A 69 12.58 5.75 -6.54
N ILE A 70 11.26 5.78 -6.49
CA ILE A 70 10.53 6.22 -5.30
C ILE A 70 10.21 5.02 -4.42
N PRO A 71 10.62 5.05 -3.14
CA PRO A 71 10.30 3.93 -2.24
C PRO A 71 8.83 3.97 -1.85
N ILE A 72 8.18 2.84 -2.04
CA ILE A 72 6.76 2.68 -1.71
C ILE A 72 6.61 1.36 -0.98
N HIS A 73 5.91 1.37 0.13
CA HIS A 73 5.58 0.15 0.85
C HIS A 73 4.25 -0.37 0.33
N GLU A 74 4.26 -1.59 -0.17
CA GLU A 74 3.06 -2.21 -0.72
C GLU A 74 2.55 -3.24 0.26
N TYR A 75 1.29 -3.12 0.64
CA TYR A 75 0.62 -4.02 1.58
C TYR A 75 -0.47 -4.76 0.84
N ARG A 76 -0.42 -6.08 0.87
CA ARG A 76 -1.54 -6.89 0.39
C ARG A 76 -2.44 -7.15 1.57
N CYS A 77 -3.69 -6.78 1.44
CA CYS A 77 -4.61 -6.75 2.57
C CYS A 77 -5.92 -7.43 2.24
N SER A 78 -6.63 -7.78 3.30
CA SER A 78 -8.00 -8.26 3.18
C SER A 78 -8.84 -7.68 4.29
N THR A 79 -10.14 -7.66 4.06
CA THR A 79 -11.12 -7.33 5.07
C THR A 79 -12.37 -8.16 4.80
N VAL A 80 -13.16 -8.38 5.85
CA VAL A 80 -14.42 -9.10 5.72
C VAL A 80 -15.54 -8.12 6.03
N ALA A 81 -16.49 -8.01 5.11
CA ALA A 81 -17.67 -7.17 5.29
C ALA A 81 -18.88 -7.93 4.79
N GLN A 82 -19.93 -7.96 5.61
CA GLN A 82 -21.17 -8.62 5.25
C GLN A 82 -20.94 -10.08 4.82
N GLY A 83 -20.04 -10.77 5.52
CA GLY A 83 -19.76 -12.16 5.26
C GLY A 83 -18.92 -12.43 4.02
N GLN A 84 -18.42 -11.41 3.38
CA GLN A 84 -17.61 -11.57 2.17
C GLN A 84 -16.24 -10.98 2.36
N GLU A 85 -15.23 -11.68 1.84
CA GLU A 85 -13.85 -11.21 1.90
C GLU A 85 -13.55 -10.35 0.70
N TYR A 86 -12.89 -9.22 0.95
CA TYR A 86 -12.43 -8.30 -0.09
C TYR A 86 -10.93 -8.20 -0.01
N LEU A 87 -10.27 -8.31 -1.16
CA LEU A 87 -8.82 -8.21 -1.26
C LEU A 87 -8.46 -6.88 -1.88
N PHE A 88 -7.43 -6.24 -1.31
CA PHE A 88 -7.00 -4.94 -1.80
C PHE A 88 -5.53 -4.74 -1.49
N ARG A 89 -4.96 -3.73 -2.12
CA ARG A 89 -3.58 -3.31 -1.84
C ARG A 89 -3.57 -1.89 -1.35
N LEU A 90 -2.68 -1.64 -0.39
CA LEU A 90 -2.41 -0.31 0.09
C LEU A 90 -0.97 0.04 -0.28
N TYR A 91 -0.79 1.26 -0.75
CA TYR A 91 0.52 1.78 -1.11
C TYR A 91 0.83 2.95 -0.22
N TYR A 92 1.89 2.82 0.56
CA TYR A 92 2.31 3.88 1.46
C TYR A 92 3.52 4.60 0.85
N TYR A 93 3.33 5.85 0.50
CA TYR A 93 4.36 6.73 -0.03
C TYR A 93 5.01 7.43 1.15
N ALA A 94 6.04 6.80 1.70
CA ALA A 94 6.62 7.26 2.97
C ALA A 94 7.17 8.68 2.89
N GLU A 95 7.73 9.03 1.74
CA GLU A 95 8.31 10.37 1.59
C GLU A 95 7.26 11.47 1.58
N GLU A 96 6.02 11.13 1.29
CA GLU A 96 4.93 12.10 1.22
C GLU A 96 3.91 11.90 2.35
N ASN A 97 4.06 10.83 3.13
CA ASN A 97 3.09 10.46 4.15
C ASN A 97 1.68 10.33 3.57
N ARG A 98 1.57 9.65 2.45
CA ARG A 98 0.30 9.48 1.75
C ARG A 98 0.06 8.01 1.47
N TRP A 99 -1.23 7.65 1.43
CA TRP A 99 -1.65 6.29 1.17
C TRP A 99 -2.58 6.26 -0.03
N LYS A 100 -2.47 5.17 -0.80
CA LYS A 100 -3.38 4.93 -1.90
C LYS A 100 -3.91 3.52 -1.83
N LEU A 101 -5.11 3.33 -2.37
CA LEU A 101 -5.82 2.06 -2.33
C LEU A 101 -6.05 1.56 -3.75
N SER A 102 -5.91 0.25 -3.93
CA SER A 102 -6.27 -0.42 -5.19
C SER A 102 -7.01 -1.71 -4.84
N TRP A 103 -8.20 -1.86 -5.36
CA TRP A 103 -8.98 -3.07 -5.14
C TRP A 103 -8.48 -4.20 -6.02
N GLU A 104 -8.41 -5.42 -5.47
CA GLU A 104 -8.01 -6.59 -6.25
C GLU A 104 -9.21 -7.47 -6.56
N SER A 105 -10.11 -7.62 -5.61
CA SER A 105 -11.27 -8.48 -5.79
C SER A 105 -12.43 -7.96 -4.97
N GLY A 106 -13.63 -8.42 -5.30
CA GLY A 106 -14.83 -7.98 -4.63
C GLY A 106 -15.31 -6.62 -5.05
N SER A 107 -14.71 -6.09 -6.10
CA SER A 107 -15.06 -4.77 -6.61
C SER A 107 -16.02 -4.85 -7.77
#